data_56a61a10b904fd646766bde49f4fdd52
#
_entry.id   56a61a10b904fd646766bde49f4fdd52
#
_cell.length_a   1.000
_cell.length_b   1.000
_cell.length_c   1.000
_cell.angle_alpha   90.00
_cell.angle_beta   90.00
_cell.angle_gamma   90.00
#
_symmetry.space_group_name_H-M   'P 1'
#
loop_
_entity.id
_entity.type
_entity.pdbx_description
1 polymer ?
#
loop_
_entity_poly.entity_id
_entity_poly.type
_entity_poly.pdbx_seq_one_letter_code
_entity_poly.pdbx_strand_id
1 'polypeptide(L)'
;MKNKKIKLNDLDALIFDFDGVLTDNKVHLDQNGNEWVSCNRSDGLAFDVLRRFKKHTYIISTEKNKVVVARAKKLKIPVLYGVENKAKELQKLSIKKKFKLSRTLYVGNDLNDYEALKLCGYSACPSDSHKKIKQVSTFKLDANGGYGVVRVLLEDILKLNFLKVLSLK
;
A
#
# COMPACT_ATOMS: atom_id res chain seq x y z
N MET A 1 9.88 12.30 18.41
CA MET A 1 9.11 12.44 17.14
C MET A 1 7.67 12.83 17.51
N LYS A 2 7.13 13.96 16.99
CA LYS A 2 5.74 14.35 17.24
C LYS A 2 4.82 13.23 16.72
N ASN A 3 3.92 12.72 17.56
CA ASN A 3 2.86 11.80 17.15
C ASN A 3 2.00 12.47 16.06
N LYS A 4 2.34 12.23 14.81
CA LYS A 4 1.63 12.81 13.67
C LYS A 4 0.28 12.08 13.57
N LYS A 5 -0.79 12.70 14.04
CA LYS A 5 -2.14 12.18 13.86
C LYS A 5 -2.60 12.53 12.44
N ILE A 6 -3.21 11.59 11.75
CA ILE A 6 -3.74 11.77 10.38
C ILE A 6 -5.14 11.17 10.29
N LYS A 7 -6.00 11.82 9.53
CA LYS A 7 -7.35 11.33 9.20
C LYS A 7 -7.44 11.03 7.70
N LEU A 8 -8.35 10.16 7.32
CA LEU A 8 -8.56 9.85 5.90
C LEU A 8 -8.89 11.10 5.04
N ASN A 9 -9.53 12.10 5.62
CA ASN A 9 -9.85 13.36 4.92
C ASN A 9 -8.63 14.25 4.66
N ASP A 10 -7.51 14.01 5.33
CA ASP A 10 -6.25 14.71 5.08
C ASP A 10 -5.54 14.17 3.83
N LEU A 11 -6.00 13.03 3.32
CA LEU A 11 -5.42 12.32 2.19
C LEU A 11 -6.23 12.50 0.91
N ASP A 12 -5.54 12.73 -0.20
CA ASP A 12 -6.08 12.63 -1.55
C ASP A 12 -5.90 11.21 -2.11
N ALA A 13 -4.76 10.58 -1.81
CA ALA A 13 -4.41 9.27 -2.34
C ALA A 13 -3.74 8.35 -1.31
N LEU A 14 -3.92 7.04 -1.50
CA LEU A 14 -3.21 5.97 -0.80
C LEU A 14 -2.54 5.08 -1.84
N ILE A 15 -1.24 4.90 -1.72
CA ILE A 15 -0.43 4.11 -2.64
C ILE A 15 0.23 2.97 -1.87
N PHE A 16 0.20 1.78 -2.43
CA PHE A 16 0.73 0.58 -1.80
C PHE A 16 1.75 -0.09 -2.71
N ASP A 17 2.88 -0.51 -2.16
CA ASP A 17 3.69 -1.53 -2.78
C ASP A 17 2.96 -2.88 -2.72
N PHE A 18 3.46 -3.85 -3.45
CA PHE A 18 2.88 -5.19 -3.49
C PHE A 18 3.70 -6.18 -2.64
N ASP A 19 4.96 -6.44 -3.02
CA ASP A 19 5.79 -7.42 -2.35
C ASP A 19 6.32 -6.88 -1.03
N GLY A 20 6.12 -7.65 0.05
CA GLY A 20 6.45 -7.22 1.41
C GLY A 20 5.48 -6.20 2.02
N VAL A 21 4.40 -5.83 1.33
CA VAL A 21 3.27 -5.04 1.86
C VAL A 21 1.99 -5.85 1.80
N LEU A 22 1.53 -6.22 0.60
CA LEU A 22 0.35 -7.06 0.39
C LEU A 22 0.67 -8.56 0.39
N THR A 23 1.95 -8.91 0.26
CA THR A 23 2.50 -10.26 0.40
C THR A 23 3.49 -10.30 1.57
N ASP A 24 3.85 -11.52 1.99
CA ASP A 24 4.87 -11.78 3.02
C ASP A 24 6.31 -11.70 2.48
N ASN A 25 6.50 -11.13 1.30
CA ASN A 25 7.78 -11.00 0.61
C ASN A 25 8.45 -12.34 0.25
N LYS A 26 7.70 -13.43 0.22
CA LYS A 26 8.16 -14.75 -0.19
C LYS A 26 7.56 -15.14 -1.51
N VAL A 27 8.38 -15.78 -2.34
CA VAL A 27 7.97 -16.36 -3.62
C VAL A 27 8.07 -17.88 -3.50
N HIS A 28 7.01 -18.55 -3.89
CA HIS A 28 7.00 -20.00 -4.05
C HIS A 28 7.20 -20.31 -5.53
N LEU A 29 8.13 -21.21 -5.84
CA LEU A 29 8.46 -21.63 -7.19
C LEU A 29 8.23 -23.14 -7.33
N ASP A 30 7.59 -23.53 -8.43
CA ASP A 30 7.58 -24.94 -8.83
C ASP A 30 8.71 -25.25 -9.82
N GLN A 31 8.89 -26.54 -10.13
CA GLN A 31 9.91 -27.00 -11.08
C GLN A 31 9.73 -26.47 -12.52
N ASN A 32 8.56 -25.94 -12.86
CA ASN A 32 8.26 -25.37 -14.19
C ASN A 32 8.45 -23.85 -14.23
N GLY A 33 8.91 -23.25 -13.10
CA GLY A 33 9.11 -21.83 -12.98
C GLY A 33 7.82 -21.01 -12.73
N ASN A 34 6.71 -21.69 -12.37
CA ASN A 34 5.52 -20.94 -11.97
C ASN A 34 5.70 -20.37 -10.58
N GLU A 35 5.30 -19.12 -10.42
CA GLU A 35 5.39 -18.39 -9.16
C GLU A 35 4.02 -18.19 -8.54
N TRP A 36 3.94 -18.31 -7.21
CA TRP A 36 2.79 -17.86 -6.42
C TRP A 36 3.25 -17.20 -5.12
N VAL A 37 2.38 -16.35 -4.58
CA VAL A 37 2.62 -15.58 -3.36
C VAL A 37 1.44 -15.68 -2.42
N SER A 38 1.68 -15.46 -1.13
CA SER A 38 0.65 -15.42 -0.11
C SER A 38 0.15 -13.99 0.12
N CYS A 39 -1.18 -13.79 0.10
CA CYS A 39 -1.84 -12.53 0.39
C CYS A 39 -2.86 -12.69 1.51
N ASN A 40 -3.10 -11.64 2.29
CA ASN A 40 -4.07 -11.67 3.37
C ASN A 40 -5.49 -11.32 2.88
N ARG A 41 -6.50 -12.03 3.39
CA ARG A 41 -7.90 -11.74 3.06
C ARG A 41 -8.43 -10.49 3.76
N SER A 42 -7.89 -10.14 4.94
CA SER A 42 -8.32 -8.95 5.69
C SER A 42 -8.03 -7.65 4.93
N ASP A 43 -6.93 -7.62 4.13
CA ASP A 43 -6.64 -6.48 3.25
C ASP A 43 -7.70 -6.32 2.16
N GLY A 44 -8.29 -7.42 1.69
CA GLY A 44 -9.42 -7.37 0.76
C GLY A 44 -10.60 -6.57 1.34
N LEU A 45 -10.97 -6.85 2.58
CA LEU A 45 -12.01 -6.12 3.29
C LEU A 45 -11.61 -4.65 3.53
N ALA A 46 -10.35 -4.39 3.83
CA ALA A 46 -9.83 -3.04 4.00
C ALA A 46 -9.94 -2.22 2.70
N PHE A 47 -9.62 -2.80 1.55
CA PHE A 47 -9.83 -2.14 0.26
C PHE A 47 -11.32 -1.92 -0.05
N ASP A 48 -12.22 -2.82 0.37
CA ASP A 48 -13.67 -2.61 0.25
C ASP A 48 -14.12 -1.37 1.05
N VAL A 49 -13.57 -1.18 2.24
CA VAL A 49 -13.81 0.03 3.04
C VAL A 49 -13.28 1.27 2.33
N LEU A 50 -12.04 1.26 1.82
CA LEU A 50 -11.44 2.40 1.11
C LEU A 50 -12.25 2.82 -0.12
N ARG A 51 -12.80 1.87 -0.88
CA ARG A 51 -13.63 2.19 -2.05
C ARG A 51 -14.88 2.99 -1.71
N ARG A 52 -15.46 2.79 -0.53
CA ARG A 52 -16.62 3.59 -0.09
C ARG A 52 -16.30 5.07 0.11
N PHE A 53 -15.04 5.38 0.44
CA PHE A 53 -14.59 6.76 0.59
C PHE A 53 -14.13 7.41 -0.72
N LYS A 54 -14.16 6.68 -1.84
CA LYS A 54 -13.80 7.17 -3.19
C LYS A 54 -12.42 7.84 -3.25
N LYS A 55 -11.46 7.38 -2.43
CA LYS A 55 -10.08 7.88 -2.43
C LYS A 55 -9.29 7.28 -3.59
N HIS A 56 -8.39 8.06 -4.17
CA HIS A 56 -7.42 7.53 -5.12
C HIS A 56 -6.59 6.44 -4.44
N THR A 57 -6.69 5.23 -4.92
CA THR A 57 -5.99 4.07 -4.33
C THR A 57 -5.33 3.29 -5.45
N TYR A 58 -4.02 3.03 -5.33
CA TYR A 58 -3.24 2.35 -6.36
C TYR A 58 -2.23 1.39 -5.74
N ILE A 59 -1.88 0.35 -6.50
CA ILE A 59 -0.71 -0.48 -6.26
C ILE A 59 0.37 -0.06 -7.26
N ILE A 60 1.62 0.10 -6.80
CA ILE A 60 2.79 0.36 -7.65
C ILE A 60 3.87 -0.67 -7.30
N SER A 61 4.19 -1.58 -8.24
CA SER A 61 5.15 -2.66 -8.04
C SER A 61 6.21 -2.68 -9.13
N THR A 62 7.44 -3.02 -8.74
CA THR A 62 8.54 -3.32 -9.68
C THR A 62 8.40 -4.70 -10.31
N GLU A 63 7.59 -5.58 -9.69
CA GLU A 63 7.39 -6.96 -10.13
C GLU A 63 6.69 -7.00 -11.51
N LYS A 64 7.21 -7.86 -12.39
CA LYS A 64 6.69 -8.07 -13.75
C LYS A 64 5.74 -9.26 -13.84
N ASN A 65 5.75 -10.14 -12.82
CA ASN A 65 4.88 -11.31 -12.79
C ASN A 65 3.40 -10.89 -12.70
N LYS A 66 2.57 -11.56 -13.47
CA LYS A 66 1.13 -11.27 -13.55
C LYS A 66 0.35 -11.58 -12.27
N VAL A 67 0.97 -12.20 -11.27
CA VAL A 67 0.35 -12.44 -9.95
C VAL A 67 -0.10 -11.13 -9.30
N VAL A 68 0.68 -10.06 -9.45
CA VAL A 68 0.34 -8.71 -9.00
C VAL A 68 -0.97 -8.23 -9.64
N VAL A 69 -1.08 -8.39 -10.97
CA VAL A 69 -2.28 -7.99 -11.73
C VAL A 69 -3.49 -8.81 -11.32
N ALA A 70 -3.32 -10.13 -11.16
CA ALA A 70 -4.40 -11.02 -10.75
C ALA A 70 -4.96 -10.64 -9.37
N ARG A 71 -4.07 -10.33 -8.42
CA ARG A 71 -4.47 -9.87 -7.08
C ARG A 71 -5.14 -8.50 -7.13
N ALA A 72 -4.57 -7.54 -7.81
CA ALA A 72 -5.12 -6.19 -7.97
C ALA A 72 -6.53 -6.22 -8.57
N LYS A 73 -6.75 -7.05 -9.60
CA LYS A 73 -8.08 -7.28 -10.20
C LYS A 73 -9.08 -7.80 -9.18
N LYS A 74 -8.70 -8.79 -8.35
CA LYS A 74 -9.56 -9.32 -7.30
C LYS A 74 -9.90 -8.27 -6.23
N LEU A 75 -8.93 -7.41 -5.90
CA LEU A 75 -9.10 -6.29 -4.97
C LEU A 75 -9.86 -5.11 -5.58
N LYS A 76 -10.08 -5.09 -6.90
CA LYS A 76 -10.65 -3.97 -7.67
C LYS A 76 -9.86 -2.67 -7.49
N ILE A 77 -8.52 -2.78 -7.46
CA ILE A 77 -7.60 -1.65 -7.30
C ILE A 77 -6.76 -1.54 -8.58
N PRO A 78 -6.64 -0.33 -9.16
CA PRO A 78 -5.72 -0.09 -10.26
C PRO A 78 -4.28 -0.39 -9.87
N VAL A 79 -3.50 -0.98 -10.79
CA VAL A 79 -2.11 -1.35 -10.55
C VAL A 79 -1.21 -0.84 -11.67
N LEU A 80 -0.03 -0.31 -11.28
CA LEU A 80 1.12 -0.11 -12.13
C LEU A 80 2.16 -1.17 -11.73
N TYR A 81 2.48 -2.06 -12.63
CA TYR A 81 3.41 -3.18 -12.39
C TYR A 81 4.56 -3.15 -13.41
N GLY A 82 5.67 -3.83 -13.11
CA GLY A 82 6.88 -3.76 -13.92
C GLY A 82 7.51 -2.37 -13.96
N VAL A 83 7.31 -1.58 -12.90
CA VAL A 83 7.75 -0.19 -12.82
C VAL A 83 9.24 -0.14 -12.43
N GLU A 84 10.08 0.45 -13.26
CA GLU A 84 11.51 0.59 -12.96
C GLU A 84 11.81 1.62 -11.88
N ASN A 85 11.07 2.73 -11.88
CA ASN A 85 11.25 3.84 -10.92
C ASN A 85 9.91 4.26 -10.34
N LYS A 86 9.61 3.78 -9.12
CA LYS A 86 8.35 4.04 -8.43
C LYS A 86 8.10 5.53 -8.18
N ALA A 87 9.14 6.29 -7.84
CA ALA A 87 9.02 7.73 -7.59
C ALA A 87 8.60 8.50 -8.85
N LYS A 88 9.22 8.22 -9.98
CA LYS A 88 8.89 8.84 -11.26
C LYS A 88 7.47 8.49 -11.73
N GLU A 89 7.07 7.22 -11.59
CA GLU A 89 5.72 6.79 -11.96
C GLU A 89 4.66 7.37 -11.03
N LEU A 90 4.95 7.50 -9.73
CA LEU A 90 4.07 8.16 -8.77
C LEU A 90 3.85 9.64 -9.12
N GLN A 91 4.90 10.36 -9.51
CA GLN A 91 4.81 11.75 -9.97
C GLN A 91 3.91 11.87 -11.21
N LYS A 92 4.12 11.04 -12.24
CA LYS A 92 3.27 11.00 -13.43
C LYS A 92 1.81 10.70 -13.08
N LEU A 93 1.60 9.73 -12.20
CA LEU A 93 0.27 9.33 -11.75
C LEU A 93 -0.43 10.49 -11.03
N SER A 94 0.27 11.19 -10.14
CA SER A 94 -0.28 12.33 -9.39
C SER A 94 -0.76 13.44 -10.30
N ILE A 95 0.00 13.78 -11.34
CA ILE A 95 -0.37 14.78 -12.35
C ILE A 95 -1.59 14.29 -13.15
N LYS A 96 -1.53 13.06 -13.68
CA LYS A 96 -2.59 12.47 -14.50
C LYS A 96 -3.92 12.36 -13.75
N LYS A 97 -3.87 12.05 -12.46
CA LYS A 97 -5.05 11.83 -11.60
C LYS A 97 -5.41 13.02 -10.71
N LYS A 98 -4.64 14.11 -10.81
CA LYS A 98 -4.88 15.39 -10.13
C LYS A 98 -4.97 15.26 -8.61
N PHE A 99 -4.07 14.49 -7.98
CA PHE A 99 -3.91 14.44 -6.52
C PHE A 99 -2.56 15.02 -6.09
N LYS A 100 -2.50 15.53 -4.86
CA LYS A 100 -1.29 16.17 -4.32
C LYS A 100 -0.41 15.14 -3.60
N LEU A 101 0.88 15.07 -3.95
CA LEU A 101 1.84 14.21 -3.25
C LEU A 101 1.97 14.56 -1.76
N SER A 102 1.87 15.84 -1.40
CA SER A 102 1.85 16.29 0.01
C SER A 102 0.64 15.78 0.80
N ARG A 103 -0.41 15.31 0.12
CA ARG A 103 -1.62 14.71 0.68
C ARG A 103 -1.76 13.22 0.29
N THR A 104 -0.64 12.59 -0.02
CA THR A 104 -0.57 11.16 -0.35
C THR A 104 0.08 10.40 0.77
N LEU A 105 -0.45 9.23 1.10
CA LEU A 105 0.16 8.25 1.98
C LEU A 105 0.68 7.10 1.12
N TYR A 106 1.99 6.84 1.21
CA TYR A 106 2.66 5.73 0.54
C TYR A 106 3.02 4.65 1.56
N VAL A 107 2.71 3.40 1.23
CA VAL A 107 3.09 2.22 2.04
C VAL A 107 4.10 1.40 1.26
N GLY A 108 5.28 1.24 1.81
CA GLY A 108 6.37 0.47 1.20
C GLY A 108 7.24 -0.21 2.25
N ASN A 109 8.06 -1.16 1.83
CA ASN A 109 8.83 -1.99 2.75
C ASN A 109 10.34 -2.02 2.48
N ASP A 110 10.79 -1.75 1.24
CA ASP A 110 12.20 -1.93 0.88
C ASP A 110 12.78 -0.73 0.10
N LEU A 111 14.06 -0.80 -0.21
CA LEU A 111 14.87 0.30 -0.74
C LEU A 111 14.35 0.85 -2.07
N ASN A 112 13.66 0.04 -2.88
CA ASN A 112 13.01 0.48 -4.12
C ASN A 112 11.81 1.42 -3.88
N ASP A 113 11.31 1.51 -2.63
CA ASP A 113 10.26 2.44 -2.20
C ASP A 113 10.81 3.76 -1.66
N TYR A 114 12.11 3.81 -1.33
CA TYR A 114 12.70 4.88 -0.54
C TYR A 114 12.39 6.28 -1.08
N GLU A 115 12.62 6.51 -2.37
CA GLU A 115 12.38 7.82 -2.99
C GLU A 115 10.87 8.12 -3.11
N ALA A 116 10.02 7.12 -3.38
CA ALA A 116 8.59 7.30 -3.43
C ALA A 116 8.00 7.68 -2.05
N LEU A 117 8.49 7.05 -0.98
CA LEU A 117 8.13 7.39 0.40
C LEU A 117 8.46 8.85 0.72
N LYS A 118 9.65 9.32 0.32
CA LYS A 118 10.11 10.71 0.58
C LYS A 118 9.32 11.77 -0.19
N LEU A 119 8.79 11.44 -1.35
CA LEU A 119 7.97 12.35 -2.15
C LEU A 119 6.60 12.61 -1.53
N CYS A 120 6.10 11.69 -0.73
CA CYS A 120 4.76 11.77 -0.16
C CYS A 120 4.75 12.55 1.16
N GLY A 121 3.63 13.25 1.42
CA GLY A 121 3.44 13.95 2.69
C GLY A 121 3.36 13.02 3.90
N TYR A 122 2.98 11.76 3.65
CA TYR A 122 2.89 10.71 4.65
C TYR A 122 3.40 9.39 4.10
N SER A 123 3.99 8.60 4.98
CA SER A 123 4.51 7.28 4.65
C SER A 123 4.27 6.28 5.77
N ALA A 124 4.07 5.03 5.41
CA ALA A 124 3.96 3.94 6.37
C ALA A 124 4.76 2.72 5.90
N CYS A 125 5.15 1.89 6.83
CA CYS A 125 5.84 0.64 6.52
C CYS A 125 5.44 -0.49 7.49
N PRO A 126 5.41 -1.75 7.03
CA PRO A 126 5.30 -2.93 7.87
C PRO A 126 6.40 -3.02 8.93
N SER A 127 6.17 -3.80 9.99
CA SER A 127 7.12 -3.96 11.11
C SER A 127 8.41 -4.65 10.71
N ASP A 128 8.39 -5.52 9.70
CA ASP A 128 9.52 -6.28 9.15
C ASP A 128 10.27 -5.59 8.01
N SER A 129 9.88 -4.36 7.65
CA SER A 129 10.52 -3.57 6.59
C SER A 129 12.01 -3.32 6.80
N HIS A 130 12.70 -3.03 5.73
CA HIS A 130 14.12 -2.65 5.76
C HIS A 130 14.38 -1.48 6.73
N LYS A 131 15.51 -1.52 7.47
CA LYS A 131 15.83 -0.53 8.51
C LYS A 131 15.80 0.92 8.04
N LYS A 132 16.26 1.21 6.83
CA LYS A 132 16.25 2.57 6.24
C LYS A 132 14.82 3.05 5.97
N ILE A 133 13.92 2.15 5.55
CA ILE A 133 12.51 2.47 5.33
C ILE A 133 11.83 2.80 6.66
N LYS A 134 12.08 2.01 7.70
CA LYS A 134 11.58 2.30 9.06
C LYS A 134 12.05 3.66 9.59
N GLN A 135 13.27 4.10 9.23
CA GLN A 135 13.80 5.39 9.67
C GLN A 135 13.10 6.58 9.04
N VAL A 136 12.70 6.47 7.75
CA VAL A 136 12.07 7.56 6.99
C VAL A 136 10.55 7.54 7.04
N SER A 137 9.95 6.41 7.42
CA SER A 137 8.49 6.27 7.48
C SER A 137 7.88 7.07 8.61
N THR A 138 6.79 7.76 8.30
CA THR A 138 5.98 8.51 9.28
C THR A 138 5.34 7.58 10.29
N PHE A 139 4.82 6.44 9.81
CA PHE A 139 4.15 5.43 10.64
C PHE A 139 4.81 4.07 10.45
N LYS A 140 5.04 3.38 11.56
CA LYS A 140 5.44 1.97 11.60
C LYS A 140 4.22 1.18 12.02
N LEU A 141 3.77 0.28 11.15
CA LEU A 141 2.58 -0.52 11.38
C LEU A 141 2.92 -1.73 12.23
N ASP A 142 2.02 -2.09 13.14
CA ASP A 142 2.16 -3.30 13.95
C ASP A 142 1.60 -4.53 13.20
N ALA A 143 2.13 -4.73 12.00
CA ALA A 143 1.89 -5.88 11.15
C ALA A 143 3.10 -6.12 10.25
N ASN A 144 3.47 -7.38 10.06
CA ASN A 144 4.44 -7.78 9.04
C ASN A 144 3.80 -7.70 7.64
N GLY A 145 4.65 -7.60 6.61
CA GLY A 145 4.20 -7.69 5.22
C GLY A 145 3.32 -8.92 4.99
N GLY A 146 2.20 -8.74 4.26
CA GLY A 146 1.25 -9.82 3.99
C GLY A 146 0.34 -10.23 5.15
N TYR A 147 0.45 -9.61 6.32
CA TYR A 147 -0.34 -9.96 7.51
C TYR A 147 -1.41 -8.92 7.85
N GLY A 148 -2.05 -8.35 6.85
CA GLY A 148 -3.14 -7.41 7.05
C GLY A 148 -2.68 -5.96 7.20
N VAL A 149 -1.62 -5.58 6.52
CA VAL A 149 -0.99 -4.25 6.56
C VAL A 149 -1.99 -3.13 6.26
N VAL A 150 -2.83 -3.30 5.23
CA VAL A 150 -3.85 -2.30 4.88
C VAL A 150 -4.90 -2.22 5.98
N ARG A 151 -5.30 -3.35 6.55
CA ARG A 151 -6.25 -3.41 7.65
C ARG A 151 -5.75 -2.61 8.86
N VAL A 152 -4.53 -2.88 9.31
CA VAL A 152 -3.88 -2.18 10.44
C VAL A 152 -3.73 -0.68 10.14
N LEU A 153 -3.32 -0.31 8.92
CA LEU A 153 -3.25 1.11 8.53
C LEU A 153 -4.58 1.83 8.72
N LEU A 154 -5.68 1.22 8.25
CA LEU A 154 -6.99 1.88 8.28
C LEU A 154 -7.60 1.92 9.68
N GLU A 155 -7.48 0.84 10.46
CA GLU A 155 -8.05 0.79 11.80
C GLU A 155 -7.19 1.51 12.83
N ASP A 156 -5.85 1.28 12.82
CA ASP A 156 -5.00 1.75 13.91
C ASP A 156 -4.40 3.14 13.65
N ILE A 157 -4.09 3.48 12.41
CA ILE A 157 -3.52 4.79 12.08
C ILE A 157 -4.63 5.78 11.67
N LEU A 158 -5.51 5.39 10.73
CA LEU A 158 -6.58 6.27 10.24
C LEU A 158 -7.85 6.22 11.10
N LYS A 159 -7.90 5.31 12.09
CA LYS A 159 -8.99 5.16 13.07
C LYS A 159 -10.37 4.97 12.42
N LEU A 160 -10.43 4.21 11.32
CA LEU A 160 -11.70 3.92 10.66
C LEU A 160 -12.46 2.81 11.40
N ASN A 161 -13.72 3.06 11.69
CA ASN A 161 -14.61 2.04 12.25
C ASN A 161 -15.22 1.21 11.12
N PHE A 162 -14.68 0.02 10.88
CA PHE A 162 -15.10 -0.88 9.80
C PHE A 162 -16.54 -1.36 9.97
N LEU A 163 -16.97 -1.67 11.19
CA LEU A 163 -18.35 -2.10 11.44
C LEU A 163 -19.34 -1.01 11.02
N LYS A 164 -19.06 0.24 11.42
CA LYS A 164 -19.90 1.38 11.02
C LYS A 164 -19.91 1.60 9.51
N VAL A 165 -18.73 1.50 8.86
CA VAL A 165 -18.63 1.68 7.39
C VAL A 165 -19.30 0.55 6.63
N LEU A 166 -19.20 -0.70 7.09
CA LEU A 166 -19.74 -1.87 6.39
C LEU A 166 -21.23 -2.08 6.65
N SER A 167 -21.75 -1.66 7.80
CA SER A 167 -23.17 -1.80 8.14
C SER A 167 -24.08 -0.75 7.49
N LEU A 168 -23.54 0.27 6.85
CA LEU A 168 -24.30 1.26 6.07
C LEU A 168 -24.73 0.70 4.69
N LYS A 169 -25.28 -0.52 4.66
CA LYS A 169 -25.91 -1.10 3.47
C LYS A 169 -27.38 -0.76 3.44
#